data_724ee2e894e6b10ffc4a9afa250db9ec
#
_entry.id   724ee2e894e6b10ffc4a9afa250db9ec
#
_cell.length_a   1.000
_cell.length_b   1.000
_cell.length_c   1.000
_cell.angle_alpha   90.00
_cell.angle_beta   90.00
_cell.angle_gamma   90.00
#
_symmetry.space_group_name_H-M   'P 1'
#
loop_
_entity.id
_entity.type
_entity.pdbx_description
1 polymer ?
#
loop_
_entity_poly.entity_id
_entity_poly.type
_entity_poly.pdbx_seq_one_letter_code
_entity_poly.pdbx_strand_id
1 'polypeptide(L)'
;MHAARLSLALGLLVAAFAGAIIAGERPDNPRSGITFQSAETRRLQADDDQNPAMLWVQDGERLFAEAPLAGARPCASCHGADASALAGTASRYPAIDAASGALLNLEGRINACRTRHQSVAPLAYESKDLIALTAFLSHKSRGLPRDVKIDGAAAPHFEAGRTFFATRQGQLNVSCAQCHSDNVGQKLRGDTISQGQTQGWPAYRLEWQSAGSLHRRLRACSLGVRAEILDYGAPEYLALELYLAWRGGDLPVEAPGVRR
;
A
#
# COMPACT_ATOMS: atom_id res chain seq x y z
N MET A 1 -15.02 -78.23 19.46
CA MET A 1 -14.20 -77.20 20.09
C MET A 1 -13.90 -76.14 18.98
N HIS A 2 -14.70 -75.05 18.94
CA HIS A 2 -14.59 -73.98 17.96
C HIS A 2 -13.98 -72.75 18.61
N ALA A 3 -12.78 -72.36 18.20
CA ALA A 3 -12.13 -71.17 18.68
C ALA A 3 -12.54 -70.00 17.78
N ALA A 4 -13.29 -69.07 18.35
CA ALA A 4 -13.64 -67.81 17.68
C ALA A 4 -12.45 -66.82 17.76
N ARG A 5 -11.96 -66.36 16.58
CA ARG A 5 -10.94 -65.32 16.48
C ARG A 5 -11.65 -63.98 16.44
N LEU A 6 -11.47 -63.19 17.50
CA LEU A 6 -11.89 -61.78 17.57
C LEU A 6 -10.81 -60.91 16.90
N SER A 7 -11.14 -60.33 15.74
CA SER A 7 -10.27 -59.35 15.07
C SER A 7 -10.65 -57.96 15.56
N LEU A 8 -9.79 -57.33 16.37
CA LEU A 8 -9.91 -55.91 16.76
C LEU A 8 -9.40 -55.04 15.56
N ALA A 9 -10.31 -54.35 14.90
CA ALA A 9 -9.94 -53.32 13.95
C ALA A 9 -9.72 -52.03 14.74
N LEU A 10 -8.45 -51.60 14.86
CA LEU A 10 -8.04 -50.33 15.44
C LEU A 10 -8.16 -49.26 14.35
N GLY A 11 -9.29 -48.53 14.34
CA GLY A 11 -9.49 -47.37 13.47
C GLY A 11 -8.67 -46.18 13.97
N LEU A 12 -7.59 -45.81 13.23
CA LEU A 12 -6.92 -44.55 13.46
C LEU A 12 -7.81 -43.40 12.95
N LEU A 13 -8.41 -42.65 13.85
CA LEU A 13 -9.00 -41.34 13.56
C LEU A 13 -7.83 -40.33 13.40
N VAL A 14 -7.44 -40.04 12.17
CA VAL A 14 -6.59 -38.89 11.86
C VAL A 14 -7.50 -37.66 11.91
N ALA A 15 -7.54 -36.99 13.04
CA ALA A 15 -8.13 -35.64 13.13
C ALA A 15 -7.23 -34.67 12.36
N ALA A 16 -7.63 -34.33 11.14
CA ALA A 16 -7.05 -33.22 10.41
C ALA A 16 -7.43 -31.93 11.14
N PHE A 17 -6.54 -31.44 12.00
CA PHE A 17 -6.58 -30.06 12.46
C PHE A 17 -6.29 -29.18 11.24
N ALA A 18 -7.32 -28.81 10.49
CA ALA A 18 -7.29 -27.65 9.62
C ALA A 18 -7.18 -26.47 10.57
N GLY A 19 -5.94 -26.07 10.89
CA GLY A 19 -5.67 -24.80 11.54
C GLY A 19 -6.24 -23.70 10.63
N ALA A 20 -7.38 -23.14 11.00
CA ALA A 20 -7.89 -21.93 10.39
C ALA A 20 -6.77 -20.89 10.55
N ILE A 21 -6.04 -20.63 9.47
CA ILE A 21 -5.21 -19.45 9.36
C ILE A 21 -6.22 -18.31 9.35
N ILE A 22 -6.45 -17.69 10.52
CA ILE A 22 -7.16 -16.40 10.62
C ILE A 22 -6.16 -15.37 10.06
N ALA A 23 -6.00 -15.40 8.74
CA ALA A 23 -5.21 -14.42 8.04
C ALA A 23 -6.06 -13.16 7.95
N GLY A 24 -5.52 -12.09 8.49
CA GLY A 24 -6.03 -10.75 8.56
C GLY A 24 -7.25 -10.44 7.72
N GLU A 25 -8.41 -10.56 8.31
CA GLU A 25 -9.66 -10.09 7.75
C GLU A 25 -9.69 -8.56 7.70
N ARG A 26 -10.56 -8.01 6.88
CA ARG A 26 -10.86 -6.58 6.90
C ARG A 26 -11.34 -6.22 8.31
N PRO A 27 -10.85 -5.14 8.94
CA PRO A 27 -11.40 -4.72 10.22
C PRO A 27 -12.91 -4.43 10.09
N ASP A 28 -13.71 -4.86 11.07
CA ASP A 28 -15.15 -4.56 11.12
C ASP A 28 -15.41 -3.04 11.12
N ASN A 29 -14.51 -2.28 11.71
CA ASN A 29 -14.55 -0.82 11.73
C ASN A 29 -13.21 -0.25 11.23
N PRO A 30 -13.04 -0.08 9.91
CA PRO A 30 -11.82 0.47 9.35
C PRO A 30 -11.61 1.91 9.82
N ARG A 31 -10.41 2.20 10.31
CA ARG A 31 -10.02 3.53 10.77
C ARG A 31 -8.77 3.98 10.04
N SER A 32 -8.80 5.17 9.49
CA SER A 32 -7.63 5.74 8.85
C SER A 32 -6.46 5.90 9.82
N GLY A 33 -5.24 5.74 9.28
CA GLY A 33 -4.01 5.89 10.03
C GLY A 33 -3.85 7.26 10.71
N ILE A 34 -4.47 8.33 10.17
CA ILE A 34 -4.43 9.66 10.77
C ILE A 34 -5.14 9.71 12.12
N THR A 35 -6.15 8.88 12.35
CA THR A 35 -6.89 8.85 13.62
C THR A 35 -6.06 8.38 14.79
N PHE A 36 -4.92 7.72 14.52
CA PHE A 36 -3.96 7.25 15.52
C PHE A 36 -2.80 8.23 15.76
N GLN A 37 -2.81 9.38 15.07
CA GLN A 37 -1.80 10.42 15.22
C GLN A 37 -2.19 11.44 16.30
N SER A 38 -1.22 12.25 16.74
CA SER A 38 -1.47 13.34 17.67
C SER A 38 -2.44 14.38 17.10
N ALA A 39 -3.06 15.17 17.96
CA ALA A 39 -3.95 16.25 17.52
C ALA A 39 -3.24 17.26 16.61
N GLU A 40 -1.95 17.52 16.87
CA GLU A 40 -1.11 18.38 16.05
C GLU A 40 -0.88 17.81 14.64
N THR A 41 -0.48 16.54 14.54
CA THR A 41 -0.29 15.88 13.25
C THR A 41 -1.60 15.82 12.44
N ARG A 42 -2.73 15.62 13.12
CA ARG A 42 -4.05 15.67 12.47
C ARG A 42 -4.38 17.04 11.90
N ARG A 43 -4.06 18.13 12.64
CA ARG A 43 -4.24 19.49 12.14
C ARG A 43 -3.36 19.78 10.94
N LEU A 44 -2.08 19.40 10.99
CA LEU A 44 -1.17 19.54 9.85
C LEU A 44 -1.70 18.84 8.58
N GLN A 45 -2.27 17.64 8.70
CA GLN A 45 -2.83 16.96 7.52
C GLN A 45 -4.13 17.60 7.03
N ALA A 46 -4.93 18.15 7.91
CA ALA A 46 -6.26 18.68 7.57
C ALA A 46 -6.22 20.04 6.88
N ASP A 47 -5.12 20.77 7.01
CA ASP A 47 -4.93 22.13 6.48
C ASP A 47 -3.85 22.07 5.38
N ASP A 48 -4.26 22.26 4.13
CA ASP A 48 -3.36 22.19 2.98
C ASP A 48 -2.26 23.27 3.00
N ASP A 49 -2.51 24.42 3.63
CA ASP A 49 -1.51 25.50 3.76
C ASP A 49 -0.41 25.12 4.78
N GLN A 50 -0.73 24.23 5.73
CA GLN A 50 0.20 23.76 6.75
C GLN A 50 0.77 22.36 6.46
N ASN A 51 0.14 21.60 5.59
CA ASN A 51 0.57 20.25 5.25
C ASN A 51 1.87 20.29 4.42
N PRO A 52 3.03 19.92 4.99
CA PRO A 52 4.30 20.02 4.28
C PRO A 52 4.38 19.11 3.04
N ALA A 53 3.53 18.08 2.95
CA ALA A 53 3.46 17.23 1.77
C ALA A 53 2.86 17.93 0.54
N MET A 54 2.18 19.07 0.72
CA MET A 54 1.65 19.86 -0.39
C MET A 54 2.74 20.46 -1.28
N LEU A 55 3.96 20.61 -0.78
CA LEU A 55 5.12 20.99 -1.62
C LEU A 55 5.38 19.94 -2.71
N TRP A 56 5.21 18.65 -2.40
CA TRP A 56 5.31 17.57 -3.41
C TRP A 56 4.14 17.58 -4.38
N VAL A 57 2.94 17.98 -3.95
CA VAL A 57 1.80 18.15 -4.86
C VAL A 57 2.08 19.25 -5.88
N GLN A 58 2.60 20.40 -5.44
CA GLN A 58 2.97 21.52 -6.31
C GLN A 58 4.09 21.15 -7.29
N ASP A 59 5.15 20.49 -6.81
CA ASP A 59 6.20 19.96 -7.68
C ASP A 59 5.64 18.94 -8.68
N GLY A 60 4.73 18.07 -8.26
CA GLY A 60 4.09 17.07 -9.12
C GLY A 60 3.20 17.70 -10.20
N GLU A 61 2.47 18.75 -9.86
CA GLU A 61 1.66 19.52 -10.82
C GLU A 61 2.54 20.17 -11.89
N ARG A 62 3.64 20.76 -11.48
CA ARG A 62 4.63 21.33 -12.41
C ARG A 62 5.22 20.25 -13.32
N LEU A 63 5.68 19.12 -12.78
CA LEU A 63 6.23 17.99 -13.54
C LEU A 63 5.19 17.35 -14.48
N PHE A 64 3.91 17.39 -14.12
CA PHE A 64 2.83 16.92 -14.97
C PHE A 64 2.61 17.80 -16.18
N ALA A 65 2.76 19.12 -16.02
CA ALA A 65 2.59 20.13 -17.07
C ALA A 65 3.81 20.27 -18.00
N GLU A 66 5.01 19.99 -17.50
CA GLU A 66 6.25 20.16 -18.23
C GLU A 66 6.66 18.90 -19.01
N ALA A 67 7.29 19.10 -20.15
CA ALA A 67 7.92 18.01 -20.90
C ALA A 67 9.10 17.44 -20.09
N PRO A 68 9.20 16.09 -19.89
CA PRO A 68 10.25 15.50 -19.07
C PRO A 68 11.66 15.68 -19.68
N LEU A 69 11.76 15.92 -20.96
CA LEU A 69 12.95 16.37 -21.68
C LEU A 69 12.57 16.96 -23.06
N ALA A 70 13.51 17.60 -23.72
CA ALA A 70 13.28 18.19 -25.02
C ALA A 70 12.75 17.16 -26.04
N GLY A 71 11.65 17.50 -26.70
CA GLY A 71 10.98 16.63 -27.67
C GLY A 71 10.04 15.58 -27.09
N ALA A 72 10.03 15.36 -25.77
CA ALA A 72 9.06 14.47 -25.13
C ALA A 72 7.72 15.20 -24.88
N ARG A 73 6.64 14.42 -24.78
CA ARG A 73 5.31 14.98 -24.48
C ARG A 73 5.13 15.15 -22.97
N PRO A 74 4.59 16.28 -22.47
CA PRO A 74 4.14 16.38 -21.08
C PRO A 74 2.95 15.47 -20.81
N CYS A 75 2.73 15.10 -19.54
CA CYS A 75 1.57 14.30 -19.15
C CYS A 75 0.25 15.04 -19.49
N ALA A 76 0.23 16.35 -19.31
CA ALA A 76 -0.90 17.24 -19.59
C ALA A 76 -1.38 17.17 -21.06
N SER A 77 -0.49 16.87 -22.01
CA SER A 77 -0.88 16.77 -23.43
C SER A 77 -1.84 15.63 -23.75
N CYS A 78 -1.88 14.58 -22.91
CA CYS A 78 -2.79 13.44 -23.04
C CYS A 78 -3.92 13.46 -22.01
N HIS A 79 -3.66 13.99 -20.81
CA HIS A 79 -4.57 13.90 -19.67
C HIS A 79 -5.30 15.21 -19.34
N GLY A 80 -5.08 16.27 -20.13
CA GLY A 80 -5.61 17.61 -19.85
C GLY A 80 -4.73 18.38 -18.85
N ALA A 81 -4.75 19.71 -18.97
CA ALA A 81 -3.86 20.59 -18.19
C ALA A 81 -4.11 20.52 -16.66
N ASP A 82 -5.36 20.29 -16.26
CA ASP A 82 -5.78 20.22 -14.86
C ASP A 82 -5.78 18.79 -14.28
N ALA A 83 -5.40 17.80 -15.09
CA ALA A 83 -5.45 16.37 -14.74
C ALA A 83 -6.83 15.87 -14.29
N SER A 84 -7.93 16.55 -14.63
CA SER A 84 -9.29 16.18 -14.22
C SER A 84 -9.67 14.77 -14.69
N ALA A 85 -9.20 14.35 -15.88
CA ALA A 85 -9.39 13.00 -16.40
C ALA A 85 -8.74 11.90 -15.54
N LEU A 86 -7.84 12.25 -14.64
CA LEU A 86 -7.16 11.34 -13.71
C LEU A 86 -7.76 11.36 -12.30
N ALA A 87 -8.83 12.12 -12.07
CA ALA A 87 -9.55 12.09 -10.80
C ALA A 87 -9.97 10.65 -10.46
N GLY A 88 -9.72 10.20 -9.24
CA GLY A 88 -10.00 8.85 -8.78
C GLY A 88 -9.02 7.77 -9.28
N THR A 89 -8.00 8.12 -10.08
CA THR A 89 -7.03 7.11 -10.54
C THR A 89 -6.31 6.46 -9.38
N ALA A 90 -5.82 7.24 -8.40
CA ALA A 90 -5.10 6.69 -7.26
C ALA A 90 -5.98 5.77 -6.38
N SER A 91 -7.30 5.93 -6.38
CA SER A 91 -8.19 5.07 -5.60
C SER A 91 -8.24 3.62 -6.11
N ARG A 92 -7.89 3.39 -7.37
CA ARG A 92 -7.96 2.08 -8.05
C ARG A 92 -6.63 1.30 -8.06
N TYR A 93 -5.54 1.89 -7.53
CA TYR A 93 -4.23 1.22 -7.49
C TYR A 93 -3.92 0.67 -6.09
N PRO A 94 -3.20 -0.49 -6.03
CA PRO A 94 -2.63 -1.29 -7.14
C PRO A 94 -3.67 -1.93 -8.05
N ALA A 95 -3.29 -2.11 -9.33
CA ALA A 95 -4.16 -2.73 -10.33
C ALA A 95 -3.34 -3.53 -11.36
N ILE A 96 -3.98 -4.51 -12.01
CA ILE A 96 -3.37 -5.23 -13.13
C ILE A 96 -3.29 -4.30 -14.34
N ASP A 97 -2.10 -4.13 -14.87
CA ASP A 97 -1.86 -3.40 -16.11
C ASP A 97 -2.22 -4.25 -17.32
N ALA A 98 -3.23 -3.84 -18.07
CA ALA A 98 -3.77 -4.63 -19.19
C ALA A 98 -2.72 -4.92 -20.28
N ALA A 99 -1.70 -4.07 -20.42
CA ALA A 99 -0.71 -4.24 -21.47
C ALA A 99 0.40 -5.24 -21.12
N SER A 100 0.75 -5.36 -19.84
CA SER A 100 1.81 -6.28 -19.39
C SER A 100 1.32 -7.47 -18.58
N GLY A 101 0.08 -7.43 -18.09
CA GLY A 101 -0.45 -8.43 -17.14
C GLY A 101 0.13 -8.30 -15.72
N ALA A 102 1.03 -7.36 -15.47
CA ALA A 102 1.67 -7.18 -14.18
C ALA A 102 0.80 -6.39 -13.20
N LEU A 103 0.90 -6.70 -11.90
CA LEU A 103 0.37 -5.84 -10.87
C LEU A 103 1.26 -4.58 -10.74
N LEU A 104 0.66 -3.42 -10.88
CA LEU A 104 1.34 -2.14 -10.71
C LEU A 104 0.67 -1.34 -9.59
N ASN A 105 1.47 -0.66 -8.79
CA ASN A 105 0.98 0.46 -7.98
C ASN A 105 0.99 1.76 -8.81
N LEU A 106 0.63 2.89 -8.20
CA LEU A 106 0.54 4.15 -8.92
C LEU A 106 1.91 4.60 -9.45
N GLU A 107 3.00 4.40 -8.71
CA GLU A 107 4.37 4.67 -9.12
C GLU A 107 4.76 3.84 -10.35
N GLY A 108 4.46 2.55 -10.33
CA GLY A 108 4.67 1.66 -11.47
C GLY A 108 3.87 2.09 -12.70
N ARG A 109 2.62 2.55 -12.51
CA ARG A 109 1.78 3.06 -13.60
C ARG A 109 2.32 4.35 -14.20
N ILE A 110 2.79 5.29 -13.38
CA ILE A 110 3.46 6.51 -13.86
C ILE A 110 4.66 6.13 -14.74
N ASN A 111 5.51 5.25 -14.27
CA ASN A 111 6.69 4.79 -15.01
C ASN A 111 6.32 4.03 -16.29
N ALA A 112 5.29 3.20 -16.28
CA ALA A 112 4.78 2.55 -17.48
C ALA A 112 4.27 3.56 -18.52
N CYS A 113 3.63 4.65 -18.10
CA CYS A 113 3.23 5.72 -18.98
C CYS A 113 4.43 6.45 -19.58
N ARG A 114 5.44 6.77 -18.76
CA ARG A 114 6.69 7.43 -19.19
C ARG A 114 7.42 6.63 -20.27
N THR A 115 7.58 5.34 -20.06
CA THR A 115 8.30 4.48 -21.01
C THR A 115 7.52 4.22 -22.29
N ARG A 116 6.20 3.99 -22.19
CA ARG A 116 5.37 3.59 -23.34
C ARG A 116 4.92 4.76 -24.20
N HIS A 117 4.68 5.92 -23.60
CA HIS A 117 4.01 7.03 -24.29
C HIS A 117 4.84 8.31 -24.37
N GLN A 118 5.82 8.48 -23.51
CA GLN A 118 6.73 9.62 -23.56
C GLN A 118 8.12 9.25 -24.10
N SER A 119 8.41 7.94 -24.25
CA SER A 119 9.73 7.42 -24.70
C SER A 119 10.89 7.91 -23.85
N VAL A 120 10.67 8.06 -22.53
CA VAL A 120 11.70 8.48 -21.57
C VAL A 120 11.94 7.39 -20.52
N ALA A 121 13.10 7.43 -19.90
CA ALA A 121 13.46 6.48 -18.84
C ALA A 121 12.48 6.55 -17.65
N PRO A 122 12.24 5.41 -16.96
CA PRO A 122 11.48 5.42 -15.74
C PRO A 122 12.20 6.23 -14.67
N LEU A 123 11.43 6.88 -13.80
CA LEU A 123 11.96 7.52 -12.60
C LEU A 123 12.33 6.45 -11.57
N ALA A 124 13.45 6.63 -10.90
CA ALA A 124 13.81 5.75 -9.79
C ALA A 124 12.75 5.81 -8.68
N TYR A 125 12.46 4.67 -8.05
CA TYR A 125 11.66 4.66 -6.83
C TYR A 125 12.27 5.58 -5.78
N GLU A 126 11.42 6.22 -4.99
CA GLU A 126 11.80 7.23 -3.98
C GLU A 126 12.50 8.47 -4.54
N SER A 127 12.66 8.61 -5.87
CA SER A 127 13.09 9.89 -6.41
C SER A 127 12.06 10.98 -6.09
N LYS A 128 12.55 12.19 -5.87
CA LYS A 128 11.69 13.34 -5.56
C LYS A 128 10.58 13.50 -6.61
N ASP A 129 10.91 13.34 -7.89
CA ASP A 129 9.98 13.51 -9.01
C ASP A 129 8.89 12.44 -9.05
N LEU A 130 9.24 11.17 -8.78
CA LEU A 130 8.22 10.10 -8.76
C LEU A 130 7.27 10.28 -7.58
N ILE A 131 7.79 10.61 -6.39
CA ILE A 131 6.95 10.90 -5.21
C ILE A 131 6.08 12.14 -5.46
N ALA A 132 6.60 13.17 -6.10
CA ALA A 132 5.85 14.38 -6.42
C ALA A 132 4.68 14.08 -7.38
N LEU A 133 4.93 13.38 -8.48
CA LEU A 133 3.87 12.96 -9.42
C LEU A 133 2.84 12.05 -8.73
N THR A 134 3.28 11.11 -7.90
CA THR A 134 2.38 10.22 -7.13
C THR A 134 1.54 11.03 -6.14
N ALA A 135 2.14 12.00 -5.43
CA ALA A 135 1.42 12.87 -4.51
C ALA A 135 0.36 13.73 -5.21
N PHE A 136 0.72 14.33 -6.35
CA PHE A 136 -0.21 15.12 -7.17
C PHE A 136 -1.42 14.28 -7.64
N LEU A 137 -1.18 13.11 -8.23
CA LEU A 137 -2.25 12.23 -8.72
C LEU A 137 -3.10 11.66 -7.58
N SER A 138 -2.48 11.38 -6.43
CA SER A 138 -3.21 10.93 -5.24
C SER A 138 -4.08 12.06 -4.67
N HIS A 139 -3.57 13.30 -4.68
CA HIS A 139 -4.34 14.47 -4.28
C HIS A 139 -5.56 14.69 -5.18
N LYS A 140 -5.46 14.46 -6.50
CA LYS A 140 -6.63 14.49 -7.43
C LYS A 140 -7.67 13.40 -7.14
N SER A 141 -7.32 12.43 -6.30
CA SER A 141 -8.24 11.36 -5.87
C SER A 141 -8.73 11.52 -4.42
N ARG A 142 -8.31 12.60 -3.72
CA ARG A 142 -8.65 12.83 -2.32
C ARG A 142 -10.16 12.85 -2.11
N GLY A 143 -10.61 12.21 -1.03
CA GLY A 143 -12.03 12.10 -0.69
C GLY A 143 -12.78 10.97 -1.36
N LEU A 144 -12.22 10.36 -2.42
CA LEU A 144 -12.83 9.22 -3.08
C LEU A 144 -12.48 7.91 -2.35
N PRO A 145 -13.42 6.97 -2.22
CA PRO A 145 -13.16 5.70 -1.57
C PRO A 145 -12.15 4.86 -2.37
N ARG A 146 -11.37 4.02 -1.66
CA ARG A 146 -10.52 3.01 -2.31
C ARG A 146 -11.41 1.97 -3.02
N ASP A 147 -11.10 1.68 -4.28
CA ASP A 147 -11.82 0.70 -5.11
C ASP A 147 -10.82 -0.16 -5.89
N VAL A 148 -10.01 -0.92 -5.17
CA VAL A 148 -9.08 -1.88 -5.80
C VAL A 148 -9.81 -3.18 -6.14
N LYS A 149 -9.47 -3.76 -7.28
CA LYS A 149 -9.99 -5.07 -7.71
C LYS A 149 -9.08 -6.18 -7.18
N ILE A 150 -9.69 -7.18 -6.58
CA ILE A 150 -9.00 -8.34 -5.97
C ILE A 150 -9.33 -9.66 -6.63
N ASP A 151 -10.18 -9.64 -7.64
CA ASP A 151 -10.65 -10.81 -8.39
C ASP A 151 -9.92 -10.96 -9.74
N GLY A 152 -10.26 -12.01 -10.48
CA GLY A 152 -9.65 -12.29 -11.78
C GLY A 152 -8.13 -12.39 -11.70
N ALA A 153 -7.42 -11.66 -12.56
CA ALA A 153 -5.96 -11.67 -12.60
C ALA A 153 -5.29 -11.08 -11.33
N ALA A 154 -6.03 -10.32 -10.54
CA ALA A 154 -5.50 -9.77 -9.28
C ALA A 154 -5.56 -10.77 -8.11
N ALA A 155 -6.39 -11.82 -8.19
CA ALA A 155 -6.63 -12.75 -7.09
C ALA A 155 -5.35 -13.44 -6.56
N PRO A 156 -4.42 -13.96 -7.39
CA PRO A 156 -3.19 -14.55 -6.89
C PRO A 156 -2.32 -13.54 -6.11
N HIS A 157 -2.27 -12.30 -6.56
CA HIS A 157 -1.52 -11.23 -5.89
C HIS A 157 -2.17 -10.83 -4.56
N PHE A 158 -3.51 -10.76 -4.53
CA PHE A 158 -4.25 -10.50 -3.30
C PHE A 158 -3.96 -11.56 -2.24
N GLU A 159 -4.03 -12.85 -2.60
CA GLU A 159 -3.73 -13.95 -1.70
C GLU A 159 -2.26 -13.97 -1.23
N ALA A 160 -1.33 -13.63 -2.12
CA ALA A 160 0.07 -13.46 -1.75
C ALA A 160 0.26 -12.32 -0.72
N GLY A 161 -0.41 -11.17 -0.94
CA GLY A 161 -0.38 -10.05 0.00
C GLY A 161 -1.01 -10.37 1.35
N ARG A 162 -2.13 -11.10 1.35
CA ARG A 162 -2.79 -11.62 2.56
C ARG A 162 -1.87 -12.54 3.35
N THR A 163 -1.23 -13.46 2.66
CA THR A 163 -0.26 -14.40 3.24
C THR A 163 0.94 -13.65 3.82
N PHE A 164 1.51 -12.69 3.07
CA PHE A 164 2.63 -11.89 3.55
C PHE A 164 2.27 -11.12 4.83
N PHE A 165 1.08 -10.53 4.89
CA PHE A 165 0.60 -9.80 6.06
C PHE A 165 0.50 -10.67 7.32
N ALA A 166 0.09 -11.94 7.16
CA ALA A 166 -0.07 -12.89 8.25
C ALA A 166 1.23 -13.62 8.63
N THR A 167 2.21 -13.69 7.72
CA THR A 167 3.44 -14.47 7.93
C THR A 167 4.38 -13.77 8.90
N ARG A 168 4.86 -14.50 9.89
CA ARG A 168 5.88 -14.05 10.83
C ARG A 168 7.22 -13.93 10.12
N GLN A 169 7.93 -12.84 10.36
CA GLN A 169 9.17 -12.50 9.67
C GLN A 169 10.22 -11.97 10.64
N GLY A 170 11.45 -11.98 10.16
CA GLY A 170 12.59 -11.41 10.83
C GLY A 170 13.00 -12.12 12.13
N GLN A 171 14.07 -11.60 12.73
CA GLN A 171 14.59 -12.15 13.98
C GLN A 171 13.63 -11.97 15.16
N LEU A 172 12.74 -10.98 15.10
CA LEU A 172 11.73 -10.78 16.13
C LEU A 172 10.51 -11.71 15.96
N ASN A 173 10.45 -12.47 14.85
CA ASN A 173 9.40 -13.44 14.56
C ASN A 173 7.98 -12.86 14.74
N VAL A 174 7.73 -11.68 14.15
CA VAL A 174 6.42 -11.01 14.20
C VAL A 174 5.86 -10.79 12.80
N SER A 175 4.54 -10.84 12.67
CA SER A 175 3.82 -10.53 11.42
C SER A 175 3.25 -9.11 11.45
N CYS A 176 2.87 -8.60 10.28
CA CYS A 176 2.13 -7.34 10.18
C CYS A 176 0.81 -7.42 10.97
N ALA A 177 0.12 -8.56 10.91
CA ALA A 177 -1.14 -8.80 11.61
C ALA A 177 -1.01 -8.64 13.12
N GLN A 178 0.07 -9.14 13.73
CA GLN A 178 0.26 -9.02 15.18
C GLN A 178 0.32 -7.57 15.67
N CYS A 179 0.84 -6.66 14.85
CA CYS A 179 0.79 -5.22 15.16
C CYS A 179 -0.54 -4.61 14.71
N HIS A 180 -0.91 -4.79 13.44
CA HIS A 180 -1.96 -4.03 12.77
C HIS A 180 -3.37 -4.66 12.84
N SER A 181 -3.50 -5.81 13.52
CA SER A 181 -4.79 -6.42 13.90
C SER A 181 -4.87 -6.61 15.41
N ASP A 182 -3.91 -7.31 16.00
CA ASP A 182 -4.01 -7.78 17.40
C ASP A 182 -3.65 -6.68 18.42
N ASN A 183 -2.77 -5.73 18.05
CA ASN A 183 -2.25 -4.70 18.95
C ASN A 183 -2.60 -3.27 18.51
N VAL A 184 -3.68 -3.10 17.75
CA VAL A 184 -4.18 -1.78 17.35
C VAL A 184 -4.49 -0.92 18.58
N GLY A 185 -4.01 0.33 18.56
CA GLY A 185 -4.19 1.28 19.65
C GLY A 185 -3.12 1.20 20.75
N GLN A 186 -2.33 0.12 20.80
CA GLN A 186 -1.22 0.02 21.73
C GLN A 186 -0.06 0.96 21.34
N LYS A 187 0.81 1.25 22.29
CA LYS A 187 2.00 2.08 22.06
C LYS A 187 3.19 1.21 21.67
N LEU A 188 3.86 1.63 20.60
CA LEU A 188 5.17 1.12 20.23
C LEU A 188 6.14 2.29 20.16
N ARG A 189 7.05 2.37 21.11
CA ARG A 189 7.89 3.57 21.33
C ARG A 189 7.00 4.82 21.50
N GLY A 190 7.18 5.85 20.67
CA GLY A 190 6.37 7.06 20.71
C GLY A 190 5.09 7.02 19.85
N ASP A 191 4.89 5.97 19.04
CA ASP A 191 3.78 5.85 18.11
C ASP A 191 2.62 5.02 18.66
N THR A 192 1.41 5.32 18.21
CA THR A 192 0.25 4.45 18.40
C THR A 192 0.12 3.52 17.20
N ILE A 193 0.04 2.23 17.43
CA ILE A 193 -0.14 1.22 16.38
C ILE A 193 -1.49 1.43 15.71
N SER A 194 -1.48 1.70 14.40
CA SER A 194 -2.69 1.84 13.58
C SER A 194 -3.11 0.49 13.00
N GLN A 195 -4.22 0.48 12.26
CA GLN A 195 -4.66 -0.70 11.50
C GLN A 195 -3.83 -0.94 10.21
N GLY A 196 -2.80 -0.15 9.92
CA GLY A 196 -1.95 -0.32 8.74
C GLY A 196 -2.59 0.14 7.44
N GLN A 197 -3.56 1.05 7.49
CA GLN A 197 -4.29 1.54 6.31
C GLN A 197 -3.42 2.44 5.42
N THR A 198 -3.64 2.38 4.10
CA THR A 198 -2.77 2.99 3.08
C THR A 198 -3.29 4.31 2.51
N GLN A 199 -4.43 4.82 2.97
CA GLN A 199 -5.15 5.95 2.36
C GLN A 199 -4.36 7.25 2.33
N GLY A 200 -3.45 7.45 3.26
CA GLY A 200 -2.63 8.67 3.36
C GLY A 200 -1.29 8.61 2.62
N TRP A 201 -1.02 7.55 1.82
CA TRP A 201 0.25 7.43 1.09
C TRP A 201 0.11 7.87 -0.37
N PRO A 202 1.17 8.57 -0.91
CA PRO A 202 2.42 8.97 -0.26
C PRO A 202 2.18 9.92 0.92
N ALA A 203 3.11 9.92 1.88
CA ALA A 203 2.97 10.71 3.10
C ALA A 203 4.27 11.43 3.46
N TYR A 204 4.14 12.66 3.98
CA TYR A 204 5.22 13.33 4.69
C TYR A 204 5.37 12.72 6.08
N ARG A 205 6.55 12.27 6.39
CA ARG A 205 6.85 11.80 7.75
C ARG A 205 7.73 12.82 8.49
N LEU A 206 7.26 13.22 9.66
CA LEU A 206 8.01 14.14 10.53
C LEU A 206 9.40 13.57 10.87
N GLU A 207 9.48 12.25 11.06
CA GLU A 207 10.75 11.54 11.28
C GLU A 207 11.71 11.61 10.08
N TRP A 208 11.18 11.64 8.85
CA TRP A 208 11.99 11.68 7.63
C TRP A 208 12.28 13.09 7.14
N GLN A 209 11.52 14.08 7.61
CA GLN A 209 11.49 15.44 7.09
C GLN A 209 11.32 15.48 5.56
N SER A 210 10.57 14.52 5.03
CA SER A 210 10.29 14.38 3.59
C SER A 210 9.05 13.53 3.35
N ALA A 211 8.43 13.72 2.17
CA ALA A 211 7.46 12.75 1.68
C ALA A 211 8.17 11.47 1.20
N GLY A 212 7.46 10.36 1.24
CA GLY A 212 7.93 9.06 0.77
C GLY A 212 6.78 8.14 0.43
N SER A 213 7.10 7.04 -0.28
CA SER A 213 6.14 6.03 -0.68
C SER A 213 5.70 5.13 0.47
N LEU A 214 4.63 4.37 0.24
CA LEU A 214 4.25 3.26 1.11
C LEU A 214 5.38 2.22 1.21
N HIS A 215 6.06 1.91 0.10
CA HIS A 215 7.16 0.93 0.11
C HIS A 215 8.32 1.36 1.03
N ARG A 216 8.65 2.66 1.10
CA ARG A 216 9.62 3.17 2.09
C ARG A 216 9.16 2.88 3.52
N ARG A 217 7.86 3.00 3.80
CA ARG A 217 7.31 2.64 5.12
C ARG A 217 7.37 1.14 5.39
N LEU A 218 7.04 0.30 4.40
CA LEU A 218 7.14 -1.15 4.54
C LEU A 218 8.57 -1.59 4.84
N ARG A 219 9.55 -1.05 4.10
CA ARG A 219 10.99 -1.28 4.34
C ARG A 219 11.41 -0.88 5.76
N ALA A 220 10.92 0.25 6.26
CA ALA A 220 11.19 0.68 7.64
C ALA A 220 10.56 -0.28 8.68
N CYS A 221 9.40 -0.87 8.40
CA CYS A 221 8.81 -1.91 9.24
C CYS A 221 9.65 -3.19 9.20
N SER A 222 10.07 -3.65 8.01
CA SER A 222 10.93 -4.84 7.85
C SER A 222 12.24 -4.67 8.63
N LEU A 223 12.90 -3.49 8.51
CA LEU A 223 14.08 -3.16 9.31
C LEU A 223 13.79 -3.22 10.82
N GLY A 224 12.64 -2.67 11.24
CA GLY A 224 12.25 -2.63 12.66
C GLY A 224 12.05 -4.00 13.28
N VAL A 225 11.62 -5.00 12.51
CA VAL A 225 11.45 -6.39 12.96
C VAL A 225 12.65 -7.28 12.59
N ARG A 226 13.71 -6.68 12.04
CA ARG A 226 14.93 -7.37 11.59
C ARG A 226 14.64 -8.46 10.55
N ALA A 227 13.70 -8.19 9.65
CA ALA A 227 13.40 -9.00 8.49
C ALA A 227 14.22 -8.56 7.27
N GLU A 228 14.23 -9.39 6.24
CA GLU A 228 14.76 -9.02 4.94
C GLU A 228 14.07 -7.77 4.40
N ILE A 229 14.88 -6.86 3.86
CA ILE A 229 14.40 -5.61 3.27
C ILE A 229 14.34 -5.83 1.75
N LEU A 230 13.14 -6.02 1.22
CA LEU A 230 12.94 -6.20 -0.21
C LEU A 230 13.16 -4.89 -0.97
N ASP A 231 13.40 -4.98 -2.27
CA ASP A 231 13.54 -3.83 -3.13
C ASP A 231 12.22 -3.08 -3.32
N TYR A 232 12.32 -1.81 -3.69
CA TYR A 232 11.16 -1.03 -4.09
C TYR A 232 10.52 -1.65 -5.35
N GLY A 233 9.21 -1.77 -5.35
CA GLY A 233 8.49 -2.41 -6.45
C GLY A 233 8.57 -3.93 -6.45
N ALA A 234 9.16 -4.56 -5.44
CA ALA A 234 9.17 -6.02 -5.31
C ALA A 234 7.74 -6.59 -5.38
N PRO A 235 7.54 -7.73 -6.04
CA PRO A 235 6.22 -8.34 -6.18
C PRO A 235 5.49 -8.56 -4.86
N GLU A 236 6.22 -8.91 -3.81
CA GLU A 236 5.69 -9.13 -2.47
C GLU A 236 5.16 -7.84 -1.85
N TYR A 237 5.87 -6.70 -2.03
CA TYR A 237 5.39 -5.41 -1.55
C TYR A 237 4.22 -4.90 -2.37
N LEU A 238 4.18 -5.12 -3.68
CA LEU A 238 3.01 -4.79 -4.51
C LEU A 238 1.79 -5.61 -4.09
N ALA A 239 1.95 -6.90 -3.85
CA ALA A 239 0.92 -7.80 -3.37
C ALA A 239 0.40 -7.36 -1.99
N LEU A 240 1.31 -7.04 -1.07
CA LEU A 240 0.96 -6.50 0.25
C LEU A 240 0.22 -5.17 0.14
N GLU A 241 0.67 -4.27 -0.75
CA GLU A 241 -0.01 -2.98 -0.98
C GLU A 241 -1.44 -3.17 -1.48
N LEU A 242 -1.68 -4.12 -2.41
CA LEU A 242 -3.02 -4.47 -2.87
C LEU A 242 -3.90 -4.97 -1.72
N TYR A 243 -3.37 -5.88 -0.91
CA TYR A 243 -4.09 -6.39 0.25
C TYR A 243 -4.42 -5.30 1.27
N LEU A 244 -3.47 -4.43 1.59
CA LEU A 244 -3.66 -3.32 2.53
C LEU A 244 -4.66 -2.27 1.98
N ALA A 245 -4.64 -2.00 0.67
CA ALA A 245 -5.60 -1.11 0.03
C ALA A 245 -7.03 -1.66 0.15
N TRP A 246 -7.23 -2.95 -0.14
CA TRP A 246 -8.51 -3.64 0.06
C TRP A 246 -8.91 -3.65 1.55
N ARG A 247 -7.97 -3.92 2.45
CA ARG A 247 -8.20 -3.98 3.89
C ARG A 247 -8.69 -2.64 4.47
N GLY A 248 -8.30 -1.52 3.85
CA GLY A 248 -8.79 -0.18 4.18
C GLY A 248 -10.25 0.08 3.79
N GLY A 249 -10.77 -0.71 2.89
CA GLY A 249 -12.16 -0.63 2.47
C GLY A 249 -12.57 0.71 1.89
N ASP A 250 -13.76 1.14 2.28
CA ASP A 250 -14.38 2.37 1.78
C ASP A 250 -13.79 3.66 2.38
N LEU A 251 -12.67 3.55 3.12
CA LEU A 251 -11.97 4.73 3.61
C LEU A 251 -11.52 5.61 2.43
N PRO A 252 -11.74 6.92 2.52
CA PRO A 252 -11.37 7.82 1.44
C PRO A 252 -9.85 7.93 1.30
N VAL A 253 -9.38 8.20 0.08
CA VAL A 253 -8.01 8.63 -0.16
C VAL A 253 -7.76 9.93 0.59
N GLU A 254 -6.70 9.98 1.38
CA GLU A 254 -6.29 11.14 2.20
C GLU A 254 -4.95 11.71 1.75
N ALA A 255 -4.30 11.07 0.78
CA ALA A 255 -2.98 11.47 0.32
C ALA A 255 -2.96 12.88 -0.31
N PRO A 256 -1.87 13.62 -0.11
CA PRO A 256 -0.72 13.24 0.69
C PRO A 256 -0.96 13.40 2.19
N GLY A 257 -0.65 12.35 2.93
CA GLY A 257 -0.84 12.36 4.39
C GLY A 257 0.33 12.97 5.14
N VAL A 258 0.11 13.23 6.45
CA VAL A 258 1.18 13.57 7.40
C VAL A 258 1.22 12.50 8.47
N ARG A 259 2.38 11.98 8.76
CA ARG A 259 2.63 10.95 9.79
C ARG A 259 3.86 11.32 10.61
N ARG A 260 3.90 10.83 11.84
CA ARG A 260 5.11 10.93 12.67
C ARG A 260 6.28 10.15 12.10
#